data_0e3785e6d31cd7418fa84724e303d1e7
#
_entry.id   0e3785e6d31cd7418fa84724e303d1e7
#
_cell.length_a   1.000
_cell.length_b   1.000
_cell.length_c   1.000
_cell.angle_alpha   90.00
_cell.angle_beta   90.00
_cell.angle_gamma   90.00
#
_symmetry.space_group_name_H-M   'P 1'
#
loop_
_entity.id
_entity.type
_entity.pdbx_description
1 polymer ?
#
loop_
_entity_poly.entity_id
_entity_poly.type
_entity_poly.pdbx_seq_one_letter_code
_entity_poly.pdbx_strand_id
1 'polypeptide(L)'
;MNTQELILDKVKNILDDEEVIESRLKEYIATVSDRLCVRLAVDTLPEKFISIAADAVIKMHRRFYYEGVASEGDGTVSTSFVNDILAEYSDEINAYIEKQKGAVHFL
;
A
#
# COMPACT_ATOMS: atom_id res chain seq x y z
N MET A 1 -18.15 -2.21 -4.03
CA MET A 1 -16.82 -2.76 -3.70
C MET A 1 -16.23 -2.04 -2.52
N ASN A 2 -15.60 -2.77 -1.62
CA ASN A 2 -14.86 -2.13 -0.54
C ASN A 2 -13.48 -1.69 -1.04
N THR A 3 -12.78 -0.94 -0.21
CA THR A 3 -11.48 -0.36 -0.56
C THR A 3 -10.47 -1.44 -0.96
N GLN A 4 -10.41 -2.54 -0.22
CA GLN A 4 -9.45 -3.61 -0.50
C GLN A 4 -9.75 -4.30 -1.83
N GLU A 5 -11.04 -4.47 -2.16
CA GLU A 5 -11.42 -5.04 -3.45
C GLU A 5 -11.03 -4.13 -4.61
N LEU A 6 -11.19 -2.82 -4.43
CA LEU A 6 -10.78 -1.85 -5.45
C LEU A 6 -9.26 -1.90 -5.69
N ILE A 7 -8.49 -2.00 -4.61
CA ILE A 7 -7.05 -2.11 -4.73
C ILE A 7 -6.68 -3.41 -5.45
N LEU A 8 -7.31 -4.51 -5.07
CA LEU A 8 -7.03 -5.82 -5.69
C LEU A 8 -7.32 -5.78 -7.18
N ASP A 9 -8.44 -5.18 -7.58
CA ASP A 9 -8.78 -5.06 -9.01
C ASP A 9 -7.71 -4.27 -9.77
N LYS A 10 -7.28 -3.14 -9.22
CA LYS A 10 -6.23 -2.35 -9.87
C LYS A 10 -4.93 -3.13 -10.00
N VAL A 11 -4.53 -3.83 -8.95
CA VAL A 11 -3.31 -4.63 -8.96
C VAL A 11 -3.40 -5.73 -10.00
N LYS A 12 -4.50 -6.47 -10.02
CA LYS A 12 -4.68 -7.58 -10.97
C LYS A 12 -4.71 -7.08 -12.42
N ASN A 13 -5.31 -5.92 -12.67
CA ASN A 13 -5.34 -5.35 -14.00
C ASN A 13 -3.93 -5.00 -14.50
N ILE A 14 -3.08 -4.48 -13.64
CA ILE A 14 -1.72 -4.12 -14.01
C ILE A 14 -0.84 -5.36 -14.16
N LEU A 15 -1.02 -6.36 -13.30
CA LEU A 15 -0.25 -7.59 -13.32
C LEU A 15 -0.82 -8.65 -14.26
N ASP A 16 -1.67 -8.26 -15.18
CA ASP A 16 -2.51 -9.10 -16.04
C ASP A 16 -1.86 -10.39 -16.51
N ASP A 17 -0.66 -10.30 -17.08
CA ASP A 17 0.05 -11.47 -17.62
C ASP A 17 1.05 -12.06 -16.62
N GLU A 18 1.15 -11.53 -15.42
CA GLU A 18 2.11 -12.01 -14.43
C GLU A 18 1.46 -13.07 -13.54
N GLU A 19 2.25 -14.06 -13.19
CA GLU A 19 1.80 -15.09 -12.27
C GLU A 19 1.65 -14.50 -10.87
N VAL A 20 0.46 -14.65 -10.29
CA VAL A 20 0.18 -14.09 -8.98
C VAL A 20 -0.48 -15.13 -8.06
N ILE A 21 -0.24 -14.98 -6.77
CA ILE A 21 -0.93 -15.73 -5.75
C ILE A 21 -1.87 -14.76 -5.06
N GLU A 22 -3.16 -14.91 -5.33
CA GLU A 22 -4.15 -13.93 -4.88
C GLU A 22 -4.19 -13.76 -3.36
N SER A 23 -4.05 -14.86 -2.61
CA SER A 23 -4.03 -14.76 -1.14
C SER A 23 -2.86 -13.91 -0.65
N ARG A 24 -1.72 -13.98 -1.33
CA ARG A 24 -0.56 -13.16 -0.98
C ARG A 24 -0.81 -11.69 -1.32
N LEU A 25 -1.42 -11.42 -2.46
CA LEU A 25 -1.80 -10.05 -2.81
C LEU A 25 -2.73 -9.44 -1.77
N LYS A 26 -3.70 -10.22 -1.29
CA LYS A 26 -4.62 -9.75 -0.25
C LYS A 26 -3.90 -9.41 1.04
N GLU A 27 -2.89 -10.20 1.42
CA GLU A 27 -2.07 -9.90 2.58
C GLU A 27 -1.29 -8.59 2.40
N TYR A 28 -0.70 -8.39 1.23
CA TYR A 28 0.02 -7.15 0.94
C TYR A 28 -0.92 -5.95 0.99
N ILE A 29 -2.12 -6.10 0.43
CA ILE A 29 -3.11 -5.03 0.43
C ILE A 29 -3.51 -4.64 1.85
N ALA A 30 -3.77 -5.63 2.69
CA ALA A 30 -4.11 -5.37 4.08
C ALA A 30 -2.98 -4.64 4.81
N THR A 31 -1.75 -5.11 4.63
CA THR A 31 -0.59 -4.52 5.29
C THR A 31 -0.35 -3.08 4.82
N VAL A 32 -0.37 -2.86 3.52
CA VAL A 32 -0.16 -1.52 2.95
C VAL A 32 -1.27 -0.56 3.40
N SER A 33 -2.52 -1.01 3.34
CA SER A 33 -3.65 -0.19 3.74
C SER A 33 -3.56 0.22 5.21
N ASP A 34 -3.23 -0.73 6.08
CA ASP A 34 -3.10 -0.46 7.50
C ASP A 34 -1.96 0.52 7.77
N ARG A 35 -0.83 0.33 7.12
CA ARG A 35 0.32 1.22 7.31
C ARG A 35 0.06 2.63 6.80
N LEU A 36 -0.60 2.74 5.66
CA LEU A 36 -0.99 4.06 5.14
C LEU A 36 -1.96 4.75 6.08
N CYS A 37 -2.96 4.05 6.60
CA CYS A 37 -3.90 4.63 7.55
C CYS A 37 -3.21 5.14 8.81
N VAL A 38 -2.24 4.39 9.32
CA VAL A 38 -1.45 4.82 10.48
C VAL A 38 -0.68 6.11 10.17
N ARG A 39 -0.02 6.16 9.02
CA ARG A 39 0.77 7.34 8.64
C ARG A 39 -0.10 8.56 8.38
N LEU A 40 -1.28 8.34 7.82
CA LEU A 40 -2.23 9.43 7.53
C LEU A 40 -3.07 9.81 8.74
N ALA A 41 -2.99 9.03 9.81
CA ALA A 41 -3.79 9.21 11.02
C ALA A 41 -5.29 9.18 10.71
N VAL A 42 -5.71 8.19 9.93
CA VAL A 42 -7.12 7.99 9.55
C VAL A 42 -7.54 6.56 9.84
N ASP A 43 -8.84 6.35 9.99
CA ASP A 43 -9.39 5.02 10.22
C ASP A 43 -9.65 4.27 8.92
N THR A 44 -9.94 5.01 7.86
CA THR A 44 -10.27 4.44 6.55
C THR A 44 -9.38 5.08 5.50
N LEU A 45 -8.85 4.27 4.59
CA LEU A 45 -7.95 4.77 3.55
C LEU A 45 -8.70 5.75 2.62
N PRO A 46 -8.20 6.99 2.47
CA PRO A 46 -8.81 7.95 1.56
C PRO A 46 -8.77 7.44 0.12
N GLU A 47 -9.81 7.77 -0.64
CA GLU A 47 -9.93 7.32 -2.02
C GLU A 47 -8.72 7.65 -2.87
N LYS A 48 -8.15 8.84 -2.68
CA LYS A 48 -6.98 9.26 -3.46
C LYS A 48 -5.72 8.42 -3.17
N PHE A 49 -5.71 7.64 -2.11
CA PHE A 49 -4.60 6.76 -1.78
C PHE A 49 -4.78 5.33 -2.29
N ILE A 50 -5.90 5.02 -2.94
CA ILE A 50 -6.13 3.69 -3.51
C ILE A 50 -5.08 3.38 -4.59
N SER A 51 -4.80 4.32 -5.46
CA SER A 51 -3.77 4.12 -6.51
C SER A 51 -2.38 3.97 -5.91
N ILE A 52 -2.08 4.71 -4.87
CA ILE A 52 -0.79 4.59 -4.17
C ILE A 52 -0.67 3.22 -3.52
N ALA A 53 -1.73 2.76 -2.87
CA ALA A 53 -1.74 1.43 -2.25
C ALA A 53 -1.53 0.35 -3.30
N ALA A 54 -2.21 0.45 -4.44
CA ALA A 54 -2.05 -0.52 -5.53
C ALA A 54 -0.62 -0.52 -6.05
N ASP A 55 -0.03 0.64 -6.26
CA ASP A 55 1.34 0.77 -6.73
C ASP A 55 2.34 0.14 -5.74
N ALA A 56 2.14 0.41 -4.45
CA ALA A 56 2.99 -0.17 -3.41
C ALA A 56 2.90 -1.71 -3.39
N VAL A 57 1.69 -2.24 -3.52
CA VAL A 57 1.47 -3.70 -3.56
C VAL A 57 2.17 -4.32 -4.77
N ILE A 58 2.10 -3.66 -5.92
CA ILE A 58 2.78 -4.12 -7.14
C ILE A 58 4.28 -4.16 -6.92
N LYS A 59 4.85 -3.13 -6.30
CA LYS A 59 6.28 -3.10 -5.98
C LYS A 59 6.67 -4.23 -5.03
N MET A 60 5.84 -4.51 -4.03
CA MET A 60 6.08 -5.62 -3.12
C MET A 60 6.09 -6.95 -3.86
N HIS A 61 5.10 -7.15 -4.73
CA HIS A 61 5.00 -8.37 -5.53
C HIS A 61 6.24 -8.55 -6.40
N ARG A 62 6.66 -7.51 -7.11
CA ARG A 62 7.80 -7.59 -8.02
C ARG A 62 9.11 -7.81 -7.29
N ARG A 63 9.31 -7.15 -6.16
CA ARG A 63 10.52 -7.36 -5.36
C ARG A 63 10.58 -8.78 -4.82
N PHE A 64 9.44 -9.31 -4.40
CA PHE A 64 9.40 -10.68 -3.91
C PHE A 64 9.77 -11.68 -5.00
N TYR A 65 9.17 -11.54 -6.19
CA TYR A 65 9.37 -12.51 -7.27
C TYR A 65 10.67 -12.35 -8.03
N TYR A 66 11.10 -11.12 -8.25
CA TYR A 66 12.19 -10.86 -9.19
C TYR A 66 13.51 -10.46 -8.51
N GLU A 67 13.44 -9.97 -7.30
CA GLU A 67 14.64 -9.51 -6.60
C GLU A 67 15.00 -10.39 -5.40
N GLY A 68 14.14 -11.36 -5.08
CA GLY A 68 14.37 -12.23 -3.94
C GLY A 68 14.33 -11.54 -2.60
N VAL A 69 13.76 -10.35 -2.53
CA VAL A 69 13.62 -9.61 -1.29
C VAL A 69 12.54 -10.26 -0.47
N ALA A 70 12.91 -10.63 0.70
CA ALA A 70 12.21 -11.63 1.39
C ALA A 70 10.96 -11.25 2.11
N SER A 71 10.09 -12.17 2.06
CA SER A 71 9.24 -12.46 3.19
C SER A 71 10.06 -13.23 4.24
N GLU A 72 9.70 -13.09 5.47
CA GLU A 72 10.26 -13.86 6.56
C GLU A 72 9.73 -15.29 6.47
N GLY A 73 10.54 -16.26 6.81
CA GLY A 73 10.36 -17.69 6.75
C GLY A 73 9.01 -18.31 6.42
N ASP A 74 7.93 -17.78 6.89
CA ASP A 74 6.58 -18.32 6.66
C ASP A 74 5.78 -17.57 5.60
N GLY A 75 6.43 -16.65 4.89
CA GLY A 75 5.77 -15.87 3.87
C GLY A 75 5.25 -14.51 4.34
N THR A 76 5.43 -14.17 5.60
CA THR A 76 5.01 -12.85 6.08
C THR A 76 5.99 -11.76 5.63
N VAL A 77 5.47 -10.56 5.45
CA VAL A 77 6.26 -9.42 4.97
C VAL A 77 6.77 -8.65 6.19
N SER A 78 8.06 -8.35 6.22
CA SER A 78 8.63 -7.59 7.32
C SER A 78 8.15 -6.14 7.29
N THR A 79 8.04 -5.55 8.48
CA THR A 79 7.66 -4.15 8.62
C THR A 79 8.66 -3.22 7.94
N SER A 80 9.95 -3.55 8.03
CA SER A 80 11.01 -2.76 7.37
C SER A 80 10.82 -2.70 5.86
N PHE A 81 10.48 -3.84 5.25
CA PHE A 81 10.26 -3.92 3.81
C PHE A 81 9.10 -3.00 3.39
N VAL A 82 7.99 -3.08 4.12
CA VAL A 82 6.83 -2.24 3.82
C VAL A 82 7.16 -0.77 4.01
N ASN A 83 7.86 -0.43 5.09
CA ASN A 83 8.24 0.96 5.36
C ASN A 83 9.17 1.51 4.29
N ASP A 84 10.10 0.70 3.77
CA ASP A 84 10.99 1.13 2.70
C ASP A 84 10.21 1.46 1.43
N ILE A 85 9.21 0.64 1.10
CA ILE A 85 8.38 0.91 -0.06
C ILE A 85 7.54 2.16 0.15
N LEU A 86 6.92 2.31 1.33
CA LEU A 86 6.08 3.47 1.60
C LEU A 86 6.86 4.78 1.70
N ALA A 87 8.16 4.70 1.99
CA ALA A 87 9.01 5.89 2.00
C ALA A 87 9.03 6.59 0.64
N GLU A 88 8.80 5.86 -0.45
CA GLU A 88 8.75 6.44 -1.79
C GLU A 88 7.56 7.36 -2.00
N TYR A 89 6.57 7.30 -1.12
CA TYR A 89 5.36 8.11 -1.20
C TYR A 89 5.29 9.18 -0.09
N SER A 90 6.43 9.45 0.54
CA SER A 90 6.50 10.39 1.67
C SER A 90 5.97 11.78 1.32
N ASP A 91 6.23 12.26 0.11
CA ASP A 91 5.79 13.58 -0.31
C ASP A 91 4.27 13.65 -0.37
N GLU A 92 3.63 12.64 -0.94
CA GLU A 92 2.17 12.58 -1.04
C GLU A 92 1.53 12.46 0.35
N ILE A 93 2.12 11.63 1.19
CA ILE A 93 1.64 11.43 2.56
C ILE A 93 1.74 12.73 3.34
N ASN A 94 2.89 13.40 3.27
CA ASN A 94 3.11 14.65 3.98
C ASN A 94 2.20 15.77 3.46
N ALA A 95 2.00 15.82 2.14
CA ALA A 95 1.10 16.81 1.55
C ALA A 95 -0.32 16.63 2.05
N TYR A 96 -0.79 15.39 2.16
CA TYR A 96 -2.11 15.11 2.69
C TYR A 96 -2.23 15.56 4.14
N ILE A 97 -1.24 15.23 4.97
CA ILE A 97 -1.23 15.58 6.38
C ILE A 97 -1.24 17.10 6.57
N GLU A 98 -0.42 17.82 5.80
CA GLU A 98 -0.36 19.27 5.88
C GLU A 98 -1.69 19.92 5.48
N LYS A 99 -2.34 19.37 4.46
CA LYS A 99 -3.63 19.87 4.02
C LYS A 99 -4.68 19.69 5.11
N GLN A 100 -4.67 18.55 5.81
CA GLN A 100 -5.60 18.31 6.90
C GLN A 100 -5.35 19.26 8.07
N LYS A 101 -4.09 19.51 8.41
CA LYS A 101 -3.73 20.48 9.44
C LYS A 101 -4.20 21.87 9.08
N GLY A 102 -4.01 22.26 7.84
CA GLY A 102 -4.46 23.56 7.34
C GLY A 102 -5.97 23.73 7.48
N ALA A 103 -6.73 22.71 7.13
CA ALA A 103 -8.18 22.73 7.24
C ALA A 103 -8.64 22.88 8.69
N VAL A 104 -7.98 22.19 9.60
CA VAL A 104 -8.30 22.27 11.03
C VAL A 104 -7.87 23.62 11.60
N HIS A 105 -6.79 24.14 11.11
CA HIS A 105 -6.18 25.36 11.65
C HIS A 105 -7.05 26.60 11.54
N PHE A 106 -7.95 26.61 10.60
CA PHE A 106 -8.84 27.75 10.36
C PHE A 106 -10.02 27.82 11.32
N LEU A 107 -10.16 26.87 12.16
CA LEU A 107 -11.20 26.87 13.19
C LEU A 107 -10.76 27.61 14.45
#